data_9a7d6eeb273895f220939b7b3c347ce6
#
_entry.id   9a7d6eeb273895f220939b7b3c347ce6
#
_cell.length_a   1.000
_cell.length_b   1.000
_cell.length_c   1.000
_cell.angle_alpha   90.00
_cell.angle_beta   90.00
_cell.angle_gamma   90.00
#
_symmetry.space_group_name_H-M   'P 1'
#
loop_
_entity.id
_entity.type
_entity.pdbx_description
1 polymer ?
#
loop_
_entity_poly.entity_id
_entity_poly.type
_entity_poly.pdbx_seq_one_letter_code
_entity_poly.pdbx_strand_id
1 'polypeptide(L)'
;MTMKKMKICRFTILEMLVAMGLLSVIMFALLSMLDQSQKAMTKGVSQMDVVEEARAVLDQIENDVTCVDYKNAVEKDRRSNDPLQFALNSVLVTKDGSLELYTTRAGRLPRFCKVLYRKSGHNLIMETKTYDEKYHSWVEETDRTLLTNVLAFNVDVERYSNLGEYKYPKKVTIELQLLDDETRKLGYKNIQDAEKKKINEEEIKRKIGTDAYKARAARFSRVVSLEPPESISDSDTTKD
;
A
#
# COMPACT_ATOMS: atom_id res chain seq x y z
N MET A 1 -42.63 -58.80 -40.00
CA MET A 1 -42.22 -57.44 -39.44
C MET A 1 -42.98 -57.25 -38.14
N THR A 2 -42.36 -57.59 -37.00
CA THR A 2 -43.02 -57.62 -35.69
C THR A 2 -42.81 -56.23 -35.00
N MET A 3 -43.88 -55.44 -34.90
CA MET A 3 -43.90 -54.21 -34.16
C MET A 3 -43.75 -54.45 -32.64
N LYS A 4 -42.63 -54.07 -32.10
CA LYS A 4 -42.33 -54.09 -30.65
C LYS A 4 -43.25 -53.10 -29.96
N LYS A 5 -44.28 -53.54 -29.23
CA LYS A 5 -45.15 -52.69 -28.43
C LYS A 5 -44.29 -51.94 -27.37
N MET A 6 -44.12 -50.62 -27.47
CA MET A 6 -43.55 -49.78 -26.43
C MET A 6 -44.43 -49.81 -25.19
N LYS A 7 -43.93 -50.31 -24.08
CA LYS A 7 -44.60 -50.25 -22.79
C LYS A 7 -44.51 -48.74 -22.34
N ILE A 8 -45.65 -48.10 -22.32
CA ILE A 8 -45.76 -46.73 -21.74
C ILE A 8 -45.71 -46.92 -20.21
N CYS A 9 -44.59 -46.54 -19.60
CA CYS A 9 -44.49 -46.44 -18.15
C CYS A 9 -45.43 -45.34 -17.67
N ARG A 10 -46.46 -45.69 -16.91
CA ARG A 10 -47.37 -44.72 -16.23
C ARG A 10 -46.72 -44.35 -14.92
N PHE A 11 -46.24 -43.09 -14.80
CA PHE A 11 -45.76 -42.56 -13.54
C PHE A 11 -46.90 -42.36 -12.54
N THR A 12 -46.68 -42.75 -11.30
CA THR A 12 -47.64 -42.51 -10.21
C THR A 12 -47.49 -41.06 -9.69
N ILE A 13 -48.58 -40.50 -9.19
CA ILE A 13 -48.55 -39.14 -8.55
C ILE A 13 -47.52 -39.10 -7.42
N LEU A 14 -47.40 -40.17 -6.65
CA LEU A 14 -46.41 -40.30 -5.58
C LEU A 14 -44.98 -40.19 -6.09
N GLU A 15 -44.68 -40.83 -7.21
CA GLU A 15 -43.34 -40.83 -7.83
C GLU A 15 -42.95 -39.41 -8.32
N MET A 16 -43.93 -38.68 -8.88
CA MET A 16 -43.74 -37.27 -9.24
C MET A 16 -43.50 -36.38 -8.01
N LEU A 17 -44.22 -36.55 -6.92
CA LEU A 17 -44.01 -35.80 -5.67
C LEU A 17 -42.62 -36.06 -5.08
N VAL A 18 -42.21 -37.31 -5.03
CA VAL A 18 -40.85 -37.67 -4.55
C VAL A 18 -39.76 -37.07 -5.45
N ALA A 19 -39.93 -37.16 -6.78
CA ALA A 19 -38.97 -36.57 -7.72
C ALA A 19 -38.87 -35.05 -7.57
N MET A 20 -40.01 -34.34 -7.41
CA MET A 20 -40.00 -32.88 -7.14
C MET A 20 -39.37 -32.55 -5.81
N GLY A 21 -39.60 -33.35 -4.77
CA GLY A 21 -38.95 -33.17 -3.45
C GLY A 21 -37.40 -33.30 -3.54
N LEU A 22 -36.94 -34.37 -4.21
CA LEU A 22 -35.50 -34.57 -4.44
C LEU A 22 -34.87 -33.46 -5.28
N LEU A 23 -35.57 -33.01 -6.34
CA LEU A 23 -35.11 -31.93 -7.19
C LEU A 23 -34.97 -30.62 -6.38
N SER A 24 -35.92 -30.33 -5.51
CA SER A 24 -35.86 -29.13 -4.63
C SER A 24 -34.67 -29.17 -3.69
N VAL A 25 -34.34 -30.30 -3.11
CA VAL A 25 -33.19 -30.47 -2.23
C VAL A 25 -31.87 -30.26 -3.01
N ILE A 26 -31.77 -30.83 -4.21
CA ILE A 26 -30.60 -30.65 -5.07
C ILE A 26 -30.44 -29.19 -5.48
N MET A 27 -31.53 -28.53 -5.90
CA MET A 27 -31.51 -27.12 -6.26
C MET A 27 -31.06 -26.24 -5.09
N PHE A 28 -31.56 -26.50 -3.87
CA PHE A 28 -31.15 -25.78 -2.68
C PHE A 28 -29.63 -25.96 -2.38
N ALA A 29 -29.14 -27.19 -2.51
CA ALA A 29 -27.71 -27.47 -2.32
C ALA A 29 -26.85 -26.75 -3.37
N LEU A 30 -27.25 -26.72 -4.64
CA LEU A 30 -26.55 -26.02 -5.71
C LEU A 30 -26.54 -24.50 -5.49
N LEU A 31 -27.68 -23.91 -5.12
CA LEU A 31 -27.78 -22.48 -4.83
C LEU A 31 -26.88 -22.08 -3.64
N SER A 32 -26.85 -22.90 -2.58
CA SER A 32 -25.98 -22.70 -1.44
C SER A 32 -24.49 -22.73 -1.84
N MET A 33 -24.11 -23.68 -2.72
CA MET A 33 -22.74 -23.80 -3.22
C MET A 33 -22.34 -22.62 -4.10
N LEU A 34 -23.25 -22.11 -4.93
CA LEU A 34 -23.04 -20.91 -5.74
C LEU A 34 -22.85 -19.66 -4.86
N ASP A 35 -23.67 -19.47 -3.85
CA ASP A 35 -23.55 -18.34 -2.91
C ASP A 35 -22.18 -18.36 -2.17
N GLN A 36 -21.75 -19.54 -1.70
CA GLN A 36 -20.44 -19.71 -1.08
C GLN A 36 -19.30 -19.42 -2.05
N SER A 37 -19.41 -19.90 -3.31
CA SER A 37 -18.42 -19.65 -4.35
C SER A 37 -18.31 -18.16 -4.69
N GLN A 38 -19.44 -17.47 -4.84
CA GLN A 38 -19.46 -16.02 -5.08
C GLN A 38 -18.81 -15.24 -3.92
N LYS A 39 -19.13 -15.58 -2.67
CA LYS A 39 -18.50 -14.96 -1.50
C LYS A 39 -16.99 -15.19 -1.45
N ALA A 40 -16.54 -16.40 -1.76
CA ALA A 40 -15.11 -16.71 -1.81
C ALA A 40 -14.40 -15.92 -2.93
N MET A 41 -15.02 -15.83 -4.11
CA MET A 41 -14.49 -15.06 -5.24
C MET A 41 -14.41 -13.56 -4.91
N THR A 42 -15.47 -12.96 -4.38
CA THR A 42 -15.48 -11.55 -3.99
C THR A 42 -14.39 -11.24 -2.98
N LYS A 43 -14.21 -12.11 -1.99
CA LYS A 43 -13.14 -11.97 -1.00
C LYS A 43 -11.75 -12.08 -1.63
N GLY A 44 -11.57 -13.02 -2.56
CA GLY A 44 -10.31 -13.18 -3.29
C GLY A 44 -9.95 -11.94 -4.11
N VAL A 45 -10.91 -11.39 -4.85
CA VAL A 45 -10.73 -10.15 -5.63
C VAL A 45 -10.36 -8.99 -4.71
N SER A 46 -11.09 -8.77 -3.62
CA SER A 46 -10.79 -7.69 -2.67
C SER A 46 -9.39 -7.80 -2.05
N GLN A 47 -8.89 -9.02 -1.82
CA GLN A 47 -7.53 -9.22 -1.34
C GLN A 47 -6.48 -8.93 -2.43
N MET A 48 -6.76 -9.29 -3.69
CA MET A 48 -5.88 -8.97 -4.82
C MET A 48 -5.75 -7.47 -5.01
N ASP A 49 -6.86 -6.72 -4.97
CA ASP A 49 -6.86 -5.27 -5.09
C ASP A 49 -5.94 -4.61 -4.04
N VAL A 50 -6.02 -5.04 -2.78
CA VAL A 50 -5.15 -4.54 -1.71
C VAL A 50 -3.68 -4.84 -1.99
N VAL A 51 -3.36 -6.03 -2.52
CA VAL A 51 -1.98 -6.40 -2.87
C VAL A 51 -1.46 -5.53 -4.02
N GLU A 52 -2.27 -5.31 -5.04
CA GLU A 52 -1.90 -4.48 -6.20
C GLU A 52 -1.70 -3.01 -5.81
N GLU A 53 -2.62 -2.43 -5.02
CA GLU A 53 -2.49 -1.07 -4.50
C GLU A 53 -1.22 -0.91 -3.64
N ALA A 54 -0.97 -1.85 -2.72
CA ALA A 54 0.22 -1.83 -1.89
C ALA A 54 1.50 -1.88 -2.71
N ARG A 55 1.53 -2.79 -3.71
CA ARG A 55 2.69 -2.98 -4.58
C ARG A 55 2.96 -1.73 -5.41
N ALA A 56 1.94 -1.14 -6.02
CA ALA A 56 2.08 0.08 -6.82
C ALA A 56 2.64 1.25 -6.00
N VAL A 57 2.19 1.41 -4.75
CA VAL A 57 2.69 2.47 -3.87
C VAL A 57 4.12 2.19 -3.40
N LEU A 58 4.45 0.93 -3.05
CA LEU A 58 5.81 0.57 -2.67
C LEU A 58 6.79 0.73 -3.83
N ASP A 59 6.40 0.37 -5.05
CA ASP A 59 7.21 0.57 -6.26
C ASP A 59 7.41 2.07 -6.54
N GLN A 60 6.41 2.92 -6.28
CA GLN A 60 6.56 4.36 -6.38
C GLN A 60 7.55 4.90 -5.35
N ILE A 61 7.44 4.50 -4.08
CA ILE A 61 8.36 4.93 -3.01
C ILE A 61 9.79 4.44 -3.31
N GLU A 62 9.94 3.18 -3.75
CA GLU A 62 11.23 2.62 -4.14
C GLU A 62 11.88 3.44 -5.26
N ASN A 63 11.12 3.78 -6.29
CA ASN A 63 11.61 4.62 -7.38
C ASN A 63 12.00 6.02 -6.91
N ASP A 64 11.21 6.65 -6.05
CA ASP A 64 11.55 7.96 -5.49
C ASP A 64 12.80 7.88 -4.58
N VAL A 65 13.00 6.77 -3.83
CA VAL A 65 14.17 6.51 -3.00
C VAL A 65 15.42 6.26 -3.86
N THR A 66 15.30 5.51 -4.95
CA THR A 66 16.43 5.23 -5.85
C THR A 66 16.87 6.45 -6.65
N CYS A 67 15.93 7.39 -6.92
CA CYS A 67 16.20 8.65 -7.60
C CYS A 67 16.58 9.79 -6.66
N VAL A 68 16.99 9.51 -5.43
CA VAL A 68 17.43 10.54 -4.47
C VAL A 68 18.66 11.27 -4.98
N ASP A 69 18.57 12.59 -5.06
CA ASP A 69 19.61 13.47 -5.55
C ASP A 69 20.35 14.17 -4.40
N TYR A 70 21.41 13.53 -3.94
CA TYR A 70 22.23 14.04 -2.84
C TYR A 70 22.94 15.36 -3.16
N LYS A 71 23.42 15.52 -4.40
CA LYS A 71 24.21 16.67 -4.81
C LYS A 71 23.37 17.95 -4.88
N ASN A 72 22.23 17.86 -5.55
CA ASN A 72 21.32 19.01 -5.66
C ASN A 72 20.64 19.36 -4.33
N ALA A 73 20.37 18.39 -3.46
CA ALA A 73 19.87 18.64 -2.11
C ALA A 73 20.82 19.53 -1.32
N VAL A 74 22.12 19.24 -1.36
CA VAL A 74 23.16 20.03 -0.70
C VAL A 74 23.28 21.43 -1.26
N GLU A 75 23.29 21.58 -2.60
CA GLU A 75 23.53 22.85 -3.26
C GLU A 75 22.37 23.83 -3.11
N LYS A 76 21.14 23.35 -3.22
CA LYS A 76 19.94 24.20 -3.19
C LYS A 76 19.55 24.63 -1.79
N ASP A 77 19.88 23.84 -0.77
CA ASP A 77 19.60 24.17 0.62
C ASP A 77 20.71 24.98 1.33
N ARG A 78 21.91 25.07 0.73
CA ARG A 78 22.96 25.98 1.20
C ARG A 78 22.53 27.46 1.31
N ARG A 79 21.38 27.80 0.71
CA ARG A 79 20.81 29.15 0.73
C ARG A 79 19.80 29.37 1.87
N SER A 80 19.34 28.32 2.54
CA SER A 80 18.63 28.40 3.80
C SER A 80 19.70 28.48 4.93
N ASN A 81 19.47 29.30 5.95
CA ASN A 81 20.45 29.67 7.00
C ASN A 81 21.03 28.51 7.85
N ASP A 82 20.82 27.26 7.46
CA ASP A 82 21.35 26.06 8.13
C ASP A 82 21.88 25.03 7.14
N PRO A 83 23.09 25.25 6.58
CA PRO A 83 23.64 24.46 5.46
C PRO A 83 24.05 23.04 5.83
N LEU A 84 24.18 22.71 7.12
CA LEU A 84 24.78 21.43 7.56
C LEU A 84 23.76 20.31 7.79
N GLN A 85 22.50 20.62 8.10
CA GLN A 85 21.51 19.60 8.40
C GLN A 85 20.94 18.91 7.16
N PHE A 86 20.92 19.55 6.03
CA PHE A 86 20.25 19.05 4.82
C PHE A 86 21.08 18.10 3.97
N ALA A 87 22.37 18.31 3.84
CA ALA A 87 23.26 17.40 3.14
C ALA A 87 23.30 15.98 3.74
N LEU A 88 23.04 15.90 5.03
CA LEU A 88 23.05 14.66 5.81
C LEU A 88 21.74 13.86 5.69
N ASN A 89 20.67 14.45 5.16
CA ASN A 89 19.31 13.95 5.30
C ASN A 89 18.51 13.93 4.00
N SER A 90 19.14 13.59 2.88
CA SER A 90 18.41 13.38 1.60
C SER A 90 17.30 12.33 1.70
N VAL A 91 17.42 11.44 2.68
CA VAL A 91 16.36 10.53 3.13
C VAL A 91 16.23 10.67 4.63
N LEU A 92 15.16 11.26 5.09
CA LEU A 92 14.89 11.53 6.50
C LEU A 92 13.64 10.78 6.95
N VAL A 93 13.75 10.07 8.08
CA VAL A 93 12.58 9.60 8.84
C VAL A 93 12.30 10.62 9.92
N THR A 94 11.14 11.24 9.89
CA THR A 94 10.73 12.20 10.89
C THR A 94 10.27 11.52 12.18
N LYS A 95 10.12 12.25 13.29
CA LYS A 95 9.73 11.68 14.58
C LYS A 95 8.37 11.00 14.60
N ASP A 96 7.51 11.35 13.65
CA ASP A 96 6.19 10.76 13.46
C ASP A 96 6.18 9.55 12.50
N GLY A 97 7.37 9.09 12.06
CA GLY A 97 7.53 7.96 11.17
C GLY A 97 7.28 8.28 9.68
N SER A 98 7.17 9.56 9.31
CA SER A 98 7.06 9.98 7.92
C SER A 98 8.40 9.89 7.21
N LEU A 99 8.37 9.58 5.90
CA LEU A 99 9.54 9.52 5.03
C LEU A 99 9.64 10.79 4.18
N GLU A 100 10.69 11.55 4.38
CA GLU A 100 11.01 12.75 3.60
C GLU A 100 12.19 12.45 2.67
N LEU A 101 12.05 12.79 1.38
CA LEU A 101 13.05 12.57 0.34
C LEU A 101 13.28 13.84 -0.47
N TYR A 102 14.53 13.98 -0.95
CA TYR A 102 14.88 14.91 -2.03
C TYR A 102 15.23 14.09 -3.27
N THR A 103 14.41 14.17 -4.29
CA THR A 103 14.51 13.31 -5.47
C THR A 103 14.34 14.10 -6.76
N THR A 104 14.94 13.60 -7.84
CA THR A 104 14.72 14.12 -9.19
C THR A 104 13.67 13.25 -9.87
N ARG A 105 12.43 13.70 -9.92
CA ARG A 105 11.36 12.95 -10.58
C ARG A 105 11.48 12.98 -12.08
N ALA A 106 11.39 11.79 -12.68
CA ALA A 106 11.26 11.63 -14.12
C ALA A 106 9.88 12.13 -14.59
N GLY A 107 9.89 13.13 -15.47
CA GLY A 107 8.72 13.68 -16.14
C GLY A 107 9.14 14.21 -17.51
N ARG A 108 8.27 15.00 -18.18
CA ARG A 108 8.66 15.68 -19.44
C ARG A 108 9.90 16.58 -19.26
N LEU A 109 10.09 17.09 -18.04
CA LEU A 109 11.30 17.79 -17.61
C LEU A 109 11.64 17.24 -16.22
N PRO A 110 12.86 16.73 -15.99
CA PRO A 110 13.31 16.30 -14.67
C PRO A 110 13.28 17.51 -13.73
N ARG A 111 12.54 17.36 -12.61
CA ARG A 111 12.39 18.43 -11.60
C ARG A 111 12.91 17.93 -10.28
N PHE A 112 13.68 18.78 -9.61
CA PHE A 112 14.08 18.52 -8.24
C PHE A 112 12.91 18.77 -7.29
N CYS A 113 12.54 17.73 -6.56
CA CYS A 113 11.35 17.71 -5.70
C CYS A 113 11.72 17.27 -4.29
N LYS A 114 11.04 17.86 -3.32
CA LYS A 114 10.94 17.36 -1.96
C LYS A 114 9.64 16.57 -1.85
N VAL A 115 9.72 15.32 -1.48
CA VAL A 115 8.57 14.42 -1.34
C VAL A 115 8.47 13.96 0.10
N LEU A 116 7.28 14.07 0.68
CA LEU A 116 6.97 13.61 2.02
C LEU A 116 5.87 12.57 1.98
N TYR A 117 6.17 11.36 2.42
CA TYR A 117 5.19 10.29 2.64
C TYR A 117 4.83 10.26 4.11
N ARG A 118 3.58 10.49 4.42
CA ARG A 118 3.09 10.47 5.81
C ARG A 118 1.77 9.74 5.95
N LYS A 119 1.59 9.08 7.08
CA LYS A 119 0.31 8.51 7.47
C LYS A 119 -0.52 9.58 8.19
N SER A 120 -1.73 9.82 7.71
CA SER A 120 -2.69 10.71 8.34
C SER A 120 -4.01 9.95 8.56
N GLY A 121 -4.30 9.60 9.81
CA GLY A 121 -5.40 8.69 10.12
C GLY A 121 -5.17 7.32 9.50
N HIS A 122 -6.07 6.91 8.59
CA HIS A 122 -5.94 5.66 7.82
C HIS A 122 -5.49 5.89 6.37
N ASN A 123 -5.03 7.08 6.05
CA ASN A 123 -4.55 7.42 4.72
C ASN A 123 -3.03 7.51 4.69
N LEU A 124 -2.42 7.02 3.63
CA LEU A 124 -1.06 7.35 3.25
C LEU A 124 -1.12 8.51 2.26
N ILE A 125 -0.54 9.63 2.63
CA ILE A 125 -0.54 10.87 1.85
C ILE A 125 0.88 11.13 1.36
N MET A 126 0.97 11.56 0.12
CA MET A 126 2.19 12.06 -0.48
C MET A 126 2.04 13.56 -0.71
N GLU A 127 2.91 14.33 -0.07
CA GLU A 127 3.06 15.78 -0.31
C GLU A 127 4.28 15.99 -1.19
N THR A 128 4.15 16.81 -2.21
CA THR A 128 5.25 17.12 -3.13
C THR A 128 5.47 18.63 -3.16
N LYS A 129 6.73 19.04 -3.03
CA LYS A 129 7.16 20.41 -3.24
C LYS A 129 8.20 20.42 -4.36
N THR A 130 7.97 21.23 -5.37
CA THR A 130 8.90 21.38 -6.51
C THR A 130 9.76 22.62 -6.30
N TYR A 131 11.05 22.50 -6.56
CA TYR A 131 11.95 23.65 -6.49
C TYR A 131 11.85 24.50 -7.75
N ASP A 132 11.51 25.77 -7.58
CA ASP A 132 11.49 26.76 -8.65
C ASP A 132 12.85 27.47 -8.71
N GLU A 133 13.62 27.20 -9.76
CA GLU A 133 14.95 27.78 -9.94
C GLU A 133 14.91 29.30 -10.19
N LYS A 134 13.82 29.79 -10.79
CA LYS A 134 13.67 31.22 -11.10
C LYS A 134 13.48 32.06 -9.84
N TYR A 135 12.70 31.56 -8.89
CA TYR A 135 12.37 32.28 -7.66
C TYR A 135 13.20 31.79 -6.47
N HIS A 136 14.04 30.75 -6.66
CA HIS A 136 14.81 30.09 -5.61
C HIS A 136 13.97 29.70 -4.38
N SER A 137 12.79 29.15 -4.63
CA SER A 137 11.80 28.84 -3.62
C SER A 137 11.14 27.50 -3.86
N TRP A 138 10.62 26.88 -2.79
CA TRP A 138 9.81 25.69 -2.89
C TRP A 138 8.36 26.06 -3.19
N VAL A 139 7.80 25.46 -4.25
CA VAL A 139 6.39 25.59 -4.61
C VAL A 139 5.67 24.33 -4.19
N GLU A 140 4.61 24.50 -3.40
CA GLU A 140 3.77 23.38 -2.97
C GLU A 140 2.91 22.89 -4.15
N GLU A 141 2.90 21.56 -4.33
CA GLU A 141 1.96 20.88 -5.22
C GLU A 141 0.78 20.34 -4.38
N THR A 142 -0.24 19.84 -5.06
CA THR A 142 -1.41 19.28 -4.39
C THR A 142 -1.06 17.98 -3.69
N ASP A 143 -1.44 17.84 -2.43
CA ASP A 143 -1.36 16.60 -1.68
C ASP A 143 -2.14 15.49 -2.37
N ARG A 144 -1.55 14.31 -2.48
CA ARG A 144 -2.17 13.14 -3.08
C ARG A 144 -2.33 12.02 -2.06
N THR A 145 -3.57 11.57 -1.87
CA THR A 145 -3.81 10.34 -1.13
C THR A 145 -3.47 9.13 -2.00
N LEU A 146 -2.52 8.32 -1.56
CA LEU A 146 -2.05 7.12 -2.24
C LEU A 146 -2.87 5.90 -1.84
N LEU A 147 -3.13 5.74 -0.53
CA LEU A 147 -3.87 4.61 0.04
C LEU A 147 -4.82 5.10 1.13
N THR A 148 -5.96 4.42 1.27
CA THR A 148 -7.02 4.80 2.22
C THR A 148 -7.26 3.82 3.37
N ASN A 149 -6.52 2.71 3.41
CA ASN A 149 -6.77 1.60 4.36
C ASN A 149 -5.53 1.28 5.20
N VAL A 150 -4.69 2.27 5.46
CA VAL A 150 -3.39 2.09 6.09
C VAL A 150 -3.53 1.98 7.61
N LEU A 151 -3.13 0.86 8.17
CA LEU A 151 -3.02 0.65 9.62
C LEU A 151 -1.69 1.13 10.15
N ALA A 152 -0.60 0.75 9.48
CA ALA A 152 0.74 1.16 9.84
C ALA A 152 1.55 1.49 8.58
N PHE A 153 2.39 2.50 8.72
CA PHE A 153 3.43 2.87 7.78
C PHE A 153 4.67 3.15 8.60
N ASN A 154 5.68 2.29 8.48
CA ASN A 154 6.93 2.39 9.21
C ASN A 154 8.06 2.46 8.21
N VAL A 155 9.02 3.32 8.48
CA VAL A 155 10.22 3.45 7.68
C VAL A 155 11.42 3.39 8.60
N ASP A 156 12.38 2.54 8.26
CA ASP A 156 13.67 2.44 8.93
C ASP A 156 14.79 2.73 7.94
N VAL A 157 15.76 3.54 8.35
CA VAL A 157 16.89 3.95 7.50
C VAL A 157 18.20 3.58 8.17
N GLU A 158 18.83 2.54 7.65
CA GLU A 158 20.20 2.17 8.00
C GLU A 158 21.19 3.07 7.25
N ARG A 159 22.19 3.62 7.95
CA ARG A 159 23.16 4.55 7.39
C ARG A 159 24.57 3.96 7.41
N TYR A 160 25.41 4.37 6.46
CA TYR A 160 26.84 4.03 6.48
C TYR A 160 27.51 4.67 7.70
N SER A 161 28.29 3.87 8.44
CA SER A 161 29.01 4.33 9.64
C SER A 161 30.38 4.96 9.35
N ASN A 162 30.95 4.70 8.17
CA ASN A 162 32.38 4.92 7.88
C ASN A 162 32.65 6.09 6.90
N LEU A 163 31.62 6.88 6.58
CA LEU A 163 31.75 7.97 5.60
C LEU A 163 31.88 9.36 6.28
N GLY A 164 32.80 9.50 7.26
CA GLY A 164 33.09 10.75 7.93
C GLY A 164 31.87 11.37 8.64
N GLU A 165 31.69 12.70 8.54
CA GLU A 165 30.55 13.41 9.12
C GLU A 165 29.23 13.11 8.38
N TYR A 166 29.29 12.58 7.17
CA TYR A 166 28.12 12.37 6.31
C TYR A 166 27.58 10.94 6.46
N LYS A 167 26.42 10.82 7.06
CA LYS A 167 25.73 9.53 7.25
C LYS A 167 24.77 9.25 6.11
N TYR A 168 25.31 8.80 4.96
CA TYR A 168 24.48 8.42 3.83
C TYR A 168 23.58 7.23 4.16
N PRO A 169 22.34 7.22 3.66
CA PRO A 169 21.49 6.06 3.80
C PRO A 169 22.07 4.89 2.98
N LYS A 170 22.21 3.74 3.64
CA LYS A 170 22.67 2.48 3.05
C LYS A 170 21.49 1.64 2.60
N LYS A 171 20.46 1.66 3.42
CA LYS A 171 19.29 0.81 3.25
C LYS A 171 18.07 1.51 3.81
N VAL A 172 17.00 1.49 3.03
CA VAL A 172 15.69 1.98 3.47
C VAL A 172 14.74 0.79 3.51
N THR A 173 14.20 0.49 4.68
CA THR A 173 13.19 -0.55 4.87
C THR A 173 11.84 0.12 5.06
N ILE A 174 10.88 -0.21 4.23
CA ILE A 174 9.53 0.34 4.25
C ILE A 174 8.58 -0.79 4.61
N GLU A 175 7.80 -0.60 5.66
CA GLU A 175 6.77 -1.54 6.09
C GLU A 175 5.40 -0.87 6.00
N LEU A 176 4.49 -1.54 5.31
CA LEU A 176 3.13 -1.10 5.08
C LEU A 176 2.16 -2.16 5.58
N GLN A 177 1.17 -1.76 6.36
CA GLN A 177 0.10 -2.65 6.80
C GLN A 177 -1.26 -2.09 6.38
N LEU A 178 -2.02 -2.89 5.65
CA LEU A 178 -3.30 -2.51 5.05
C LEU A 178 -4.44 -3.41 5.53
N LEU A 179 -5.64 -2.84 5.58
CA LEU A 179 -6.89 -3.58 5.74
C LEU A 179 -7.55 -3.82 4.38
N ASP A 180 -8.15 -5.00 4.21
CA ASP A 180 -9.06 -5.24 3.09
C ASP A 180 -10.36 -4.43 3.23
N ASP A 181 -10.99 -4.15 2.09
CA ASP A 181 -12.20 -3.32 2.01
C ASP A 181 -13.39 -3.88 2.80
N GLU A 182 -13.52 -5.21 2.86
CA GLU A 182 -14.60 -5.85 3.63
C GLU A 182 -14.41 -5.62 5.12
N THR A 183 -13.17 -5.83 5.61
CA THR A 183 -12.86 -5.59 7.02
C THR A 183 -13.00 -4.12 7.38
N ARG A 184 -12.61 -3.21 6.48
CA ARG A 184 -12.80 -1.77 6.64
C ARG A 184 -14.28 -1.38 6.82
N LYS A 185 -15.16 -1.94 5.98
CA LYS A 185 -16.62 -1.69 6.06
C LYS A 185 -17.22 -2.06 7.42
N LEU A 186 -16.65 -3.06 8.10
CA LEU A 186 -17.07 -3.44 9.45
C LEU A 186 -16.80 -2.34 10.49
N GLY A 187 -15.82 -1.47 10.24
CA GLY A 187 -15.48 -0.34 11.11
C GLY A 187 -16.42 0.85 11.03
N TYR A 188 -17.34 0.87 10.07
CA TYR A 188 -18.29 1.96 9.97
C TYR A 188 -19.42 1.78 10.99
N LYS A 189 -19.67 2.81 11.80
CA LYS A 189 -20.75 2.83 12.76
C LYS A 189 -22.08 3.20 12.10
N ASN A 190 -22.02 4.12 11.11
CA ASN A 190 -23.17 4.63 10.40
C ASN A 190 -22.81 5.02 8.95
N ILE A 191 -23.80 5.42 8.17
CA ILE A 191 -23.64 5.83 6.78
C ILE A 191 -22.69 7.05 6.65
N GLN A 192 -22.75 7.99 7.60
CA GLN A 192 -21.88 9.18 7.57
C GLN A 192 -20.41 8.85 7.79
N ASP A 193 -20.09 7.85 8.63
CA ASP A 193 -18.72 7.37 8.81
C ASP A 193 -18.23 6.68 7.53
N ALA A 194 -19.10 5.95 6.83
CA ALA A 194 -18.80 5.33 5.55
C ALA A 194 -18.51 6.37 4.46
N GLU A 195 -19.33 7.42 4.37
CA GLU A 195 -19.12 8.53 3.42
C GLU A 195 -17.81 9.27 3.66
N LYS A 196 -17.44 9.49 4.93
CA LYS A 196 -16.19 10.13 5.33
C LYS A 196 -14.99 9.17 5.36
N LYS A 197 -15.18 7.90 4.99
CA LYS A 197 -14.16 6.83 5.08
C LYS A 197 -13.48 6.76 6.46
N LYS A 198 -14.20 7.08 7.54
CA LYS A 198 -13.68 7.11 8.89
C LYS A 198 -13.76 5.72 9.52
N ILE A 199 -12.62 5.05 9.63
CA ILE A 199 -12.51 3.70 10.20
C ILE A 199 -12.48 3.78 11.73
N ASN A 200 -13.26 2.90 12.36
CA ASN A 200 -13.20 2.69 13.80
C ASN A 200 -12.65 1.27 14.07
N GLU A 201 -11.38 1.20 14.43
CA GLU A 201 -10.69 -0.08 14.70
C GLU A 201 -11.31 -0.85 15.87
N GLU A 202 -11.75 -0.16 16.91
CA GLU A 202 -12.38 -0.81 18.07
C GLU A 202 -13.71 -1.46 17.68
N GLU A 203 -14.46 -0.86 16.77
CA GLU A 203 -15.69 -1.45 16.25
C GLU A 203 -15.40 -2.70 15.41
N ILE A 204 -14.33 -2.70 14.62
CA ILE A 204 -13.90 -3.89 13.87
C ILE A 204 -13.49 -5.00 14.84
N LYS A 205 -12.62 -4.70 15.80
CA LYS A 205 -12.17 -5.65 16.82
C LYS A 205 -13.34 -6.24 17.62
N ARG A 206 -14.33 -5.42 17.93
CA ARG A 206 -15.57 -5.86 18.60
C ARG A 206 -16.39 -6.84 17.75
N LYS A 207 -16.49 -6.60 16.42
CA LYS A 207 -17.30 -7.42 15.50
C LYS A 207 -16.65 -8.76 15.15
N ILE A 208 -15.34 -8.79 14.95
CA ILE A 208 -14.63 -9.98 14.45
C ILE A 208 -13.60 -10.56 15.42
N GLY A 209 -13.33 -9.89 16.55
CA GLY A 209 -12.30 -10.25 17.50
C GLY A 209 -10.91 -9.70 17.13
N THR A 210 -10.08 -9.50 18.16
CA THR A 210 -8.75 -8.88 18.01
C THR A 210 -7.79 -9.73 17.15
N ASP A 211 -7.82 -11.05 17.33
CA ASP A 211 -6.93 -11.95 16.58
C ASP A 211 -7.33 -12.07 15.12
N ALA A 212 -8.63 -12.13 14.83
CA ALA A 212 -9.13 -12.11 13.46
C ALA A 212 -8.85 -10.76 12.77
N TYR A 213 -8.92 -9.65 13.50
CA TYR A 213 -8.52 -8.34 12.99
C TYR A 213 -7.03 -8.32 12.57
N LYS A 214 -6.13 -8.79 13.44
CA LYS A 214 -4.70 -8.88 13.14
C LYS A 214 -4.41 -9.80 11.96
N ALA A 215 -5.13 -10.91 11.84
CA ALA A 215 -4.95 -11.87 10.76
C ALA A 215 -5.44 -11.34 9.40
N ARG A 216 -6.36 -10.36 9.38
CA ARG A 216 -6.87 -9.73 8.15
C ARG A 216 -6.06 -8.53 7.68
N ALA A 217 -5.13 -8.04 8.50
CA ALA A 217 -4.23 -6.98 8.12
C ALA A 217 -3.08 -7.53 7.27
N ALA A 218 -3.09 -7.23 5.98
CA ALA A 218 -2.00 -7.60 5.09
C ALA A 218 -0.75 -6.77 5.39
N ARG A 219 0.41 -7.42 5.46
CA ARG A 219 1.71 -6.77 5.70
C ARG A 219 2.56 -6.88 4.46
N PHE A 220 3.15 -5.77 4.10
CA PHE A 220 4.06 -5.65 2.98
C PHE A 220 5.36 -5.02 3.47
N SER A 221 6.48 -5.50 2.97
CA SER A 221 7.78 -4.93 3.26
C SER A 221 8.58 -4.78 1.97
N ARG A 222 9.26 -3.66 1.83
CA ARG A 222 10.18 -3.39 0.73
C ARG A 222 11.50 -2.90 1.31
N VAL A 223 12.59 -3.42 0.76
CA VAL A 223 13.96 -3.04 1.14
C VAL A 223 14.64 -2.46 -0.08
N VAL A 224 15.09 -1.22 0.05
CA VAL A 224 15.83 -0.51 -1.00
C VAL A 224 17.25 -0.33 -0.52
N SER A 225 18.22 -0.89 -1.24
CA SER A 225 19.65 -0.70 -0.98
C SER A 225 20.16 0.44 -1.84
N LEU A 226 20.93 1.34 -1.23
CA LEU A 226 21.49 2.51 -1.88
C LEU A 226 23.02 2.41 -1.89
N GLU A 227 23.62 2.66 -3.04
CA GLU A 227 25.07 2.75 -3.16
C GLU A 227 25.54 4.17 -2.85
N PRO A 228 26.65 4.34 -2.13
CA PRO A 228 27.22 5.66 -1.90
C PRO A 228 27.63 6.28 -3.23
N PRO A 229 27.51 7.61 -3.41
CA PRO A 229 28.01 8.30 -4.60
C PRO A 229 29.51 8.03 -4.79
N GLU A 230 29.93 7.72 -6.01
CA GLU A 230 31.33 7.39 -6.36
C GLU A 230 32.35 8.44 -5.89
N SER A 231 31.96 9.72 -5.82
CA SER A 231 32.81 10.81 -5.35
C SER A 231 33.25 10.73 -3.89
N ILE A 232 32.71 9.78 -3.11
CA ILE A 232 32.99 9.61 -1.67
C ILE A 232 33.86 8.37 -1.42
N SER A 233 33.88 7.40 -2.35
CA SER A 233 34.66 6.17 -2.21
C SER A 233 36.16 6.41 -2.31
N ASP A 234 36.63 7.49 -3.00
CA ASP A 234 38.06 7.69 -3.35
C ASP A 234 38.83 8.61 -2.38
N SER A 235 38.13 9.28 -1.42
CA SER A 235 38.85 10.26 -0.58
C SER A 235 39.44 9.71 0.72
N ASP A 236 39.12 8.48 1.12
CA ASP A 236 39.51 7.92 2.43
C ASP A 236 40.59 6.82 2.37
N THR A 237 41.05 6.45 1.16
CA THR A 237 42.10 5.40 1.01
C THR A 237 43.54 5.90 0.97
N THR A 238 43.79 7.21 1.10
CA THR A 238 45.15 7.78 1.08
C THR A 238 45.42 8.66 2.31
N LYS A 239 45.41 8.05 3.50
CA LYS A 239 46.15 8.54 4.67
C LYS A 239 46.61 7.35 5.49
N ASP A 240 47.73 6.76 5.03
CA ASP A 240 48.71 6.09 5.89
C ASP A 240 49.76 7.10 6.35
#